data_77a30139c80e4bc2d287b173f61104e2
#
_entry.id   77a30139c80e4bc2d287b173f61104e2
#
_cell.length_a   1.000
_cell.length_b   1.000
_cell.length_c   1.000
_cell.angle_alpha   90.00
_cell.angle_beta   90.00
_cell.angle_gamma   90.00
#
_symmetry.space_group_name_H-M   'P 1'
#
loop_
_entity.id
_entity.type
_entity.pdbx_description
1 polymer ?
#
loop_
_entity_poly.entity_id
_entity_poly.type
_entity_poly.pdbx_seq_one_letter_code
_entity_poly.pdbx_strand_id
1 'polypeptide(L)'
;MWLMEDSRYQVVIDGITVSVIRGDITGQTTDAIVNAANSSLIGGGGVDGAIHHTGGPTILEECRQIVARQGRLPAGMAVITTGGRLKARFVIHTVGPVWRGGNHEESKILASAYRESLRLASKYRLRSISFPSISTGAYCYCSRIMSVDNCS
;
A
#
# COMPACT_ATOMS: atom_id res chain seq x y z
N MET A 1 -8.06 11.86 -32.25
CA MET A 1 -7.45 11.89 -30.93
C MET A 1 -8.35 11.07 -30.01
N TRP A 2 -7.92 9.87 -29.68
CA TRP A 2 -8.67 8.99 -28.79
C TRP A 2 -8.32 9.40 -27.37
N LEU A 3 -9.25 10.04 -26.69
CA LEU A 3 -9.21 10.17 -25.24
C LEU A 3 -9.40 8.78 -24.69
N MET A 4 -8.34 8.16 -24.16
CA MET A 4 -8.49 7.01 -23.28
C MET A 4 -9.24 7.52 -22.06
N GLU A 5 -10.53 7.19 -21.96
CA GLU A 5 -11.29 7.36 -20.75
C GLU A 5 -10.57 6.53 -19.67
N ASP A 6 -9.90 7.23 -18.77
CA ASP A 6 -9.47 6.66 -17.48
C ASP A 6 -10.74 6.11 -16.84
N SER A 7 -10.86 4.79 -16.77
CA SER A 7 -11.98 4.12 -16.12
C SER A 7 -11.94 4.43 -14.62
N ARG A 8 -12.47 5.59 -14.24
CA ARG A 8 -12.58 6.02 -12.86
C ARG A 8 -13.94 5.63 -12.32
N TYR A 9 -13.95 4.72 -11.40
CA TYR A 9 -15.11 4.55 -10.53
C TYR A 9 -14.92 5.43 -9.31
N GLN A 10 -15.93 6.26 -8.98
CA GLN A 10 -15.84 7.24 -7.91
C GLN A 10 -17.09 7.21 -7.06
N VAL A 11 -16.93 7.30 -5.75
CA VAL A 11 -18.01 7.39 -4.77
C VAL A 11 -17.63 8.37 -3.68
N VAL A 12 -18.62 9.03 -3.09
CA VAL A 12 -18.45 9.91 -1.92
C VAL A 12 -19.04 9.21 -0.70
N ILE A 13 -18.21 9.05 0.34
CA ILE A 13 -18.60 8.44 1.61
C ILE A 13 -18.24 9.43 2.73
N ASP A 14 -19.23 9.90 3.47
CA ASP A 14 -19.05 10.86 4.57
C ASP A 14 -18.20 12.10 4.19
N GLY A 15 -18.42 12.63 2.98
CA GLY A 15 -17.68 13.78 2.46
C GLY A 15 -16.29 13.46 1.92
N ILE A 16 -15.87 12.20 1.95
CA ILE A 16 -14.59 11.73 1.42
C ILE A 16 -14.81 11.13 0.03
N THR A 17 -14.07 11.62 -0.95
CA THR A 17 -14.09 11.07 -2.29
C THR A 17 -13.17 9.85 -2.36
N VAL A 18 -13.75 8.70 -2.71
CA VAL A 18 -13.02 7.46 -2.97
C VAL A 18 -13.06 7.15 -4.46
N SER A 19 -11.89 7.01 -5.07
CA SER A 19 -11.75 6.72 -6.50
C SER A 19 -11.01 5.41 -6.70
N VAL A 20 -11.52 4.56 -7.58
CA VAL A 20 -10.80 3.37 -8.05
C VAL A 20 -10.26 3.68 -9.44
N ILE A 21 -8.96 3.60 -9.59
CA ILE A 21 -8.27 3.90 -10.84
C ILE A 21 -7.35 2.74 -11.24
N ARG A 22 -7.16 2.56 -12.52
CA ARG A 22 -6.12 1.70 -13.05
C ARG A 22 -4.91 2.57 -13.38
N GLY A 23 -3.76 2.30 -12.76
CA GLY A 23 -2.57 3.10 -12.99
C GLY A 23 -1.38 2.66 -12.16
N ASP A 24 -0.29 3.41 -12.28
CA ASP A 24 0.93 3.22 -11.52
C ASP A 24 0.88 4.09 -10.25
N ILE A 25 1.00 3.46 -9.08
CA ILE A 25 0.96 4.16 -7.80
C ILE A 25 2.14 5.12 -7.63
N THR A 26 3.29 4.83 -8.26
CA THR A 26 4.48 5.69 -8.19
C THR A 26 4.31 7.03 -8.89
N GLY A 27 3.34 7.12 -9.79
CA GLY A 27 2.97 8.36 -10.49
C GLY A 27 1.92 9.20 -9.78
N GLN A 28 1.35 8.72 -8.67
CA GLN A 28 0.29 9.43 -7.95
C GLN A 28 0.82 10.69 -7.26
N THR A 29 -0.05 11.72 -7.21
CA THR A 29 0.27 13.03 -6.65
C THR A 29 -0.43 13.28 -5.31
N THR A 30 -1.01 12.27 -4.71
CA THR A 30 -1.56 12.30 -3.36
C THR A 30 -0.47 12.62 -2.33
N ASP A 31 -0.86 13.15 -1.17
CA ASP A 31 0.09 13.47 -0.10
C ASP A 31 0.93 12.27 0.31
N ALA A 32 0.31 11.10 0.36
CA ALA A 32 1.00 9.84 0.58
C ALA A 32 0.55 8.76 -0.40
N ILE A 33 1.45 7.84 -0.68
CA ILE A 33 1.13 6.54 -1.27
C ILE A 33 1.41 5.44 -0.26
N VAL A 34 0.65 4.36 -0.31
CA VAL A 34 0.85 3.19 0.54
C VAL A 34 1.67 2.16 -0.21
N ASN A 35 2.66 1.61 0.48
CA ASN A 35 3.49 0.51 0.00
C ASN A 35 3.04 -0.81 0.65
N ALA A 36 2.80 -1.81 -0.16
CA ALA A 36 2.62 -3.20 0.30
C ALA A 36 4.00 -3.82 0.55
N ALA A 37 4.55 -3.55 1.72
CA ALA A 37 5.90 -3.90 2.12
C ALA A 37 5.99 -5.33 2.69
N ASN A 38 7.21 -5.84 2.77
CA ASN A 38 7.53 -6.98 3.63
C ASN A 38 7.93 -6.51 5.04
N SER A 39 7.96 -7.44 5.99
CA SER A 39 8.27 -7.12 7.39
C SER A 39 9.67 -6.54 7.62
N SER A 40 10.61 -6.82 6.74
CA SER A 40 12.00 -6.32 6.83
C SER A 40 12.16 -4.90 6.27
N LEU A 41 11.18 -4.39 5.53
CA LEU A 41 11.19 -3.06 4.89
C LEU A 41 12.39 -2.81 3.94
N ILE A 42 13.02 -3.85 3.45
CA ILE A 42 14.23 -3.73 2.61
C ILE A 42 13.93 -3.63 1.11
N GLY A 43 12.67 -3.59 0.74
CA GLY A 43 12.24 -3.65 -0.65
C GLY A 43 12.04 -5.10 -1.11
N GLY A 44 11.54 -5.25 -2.31
CA GLY A 44 11.25 -6.54 -2.93
C GLY A 44 10.82 -6.35 -4.38
N GLY A 45 9.92 -7.22 -4.84
CA GLY A 45 9.32 -7.12 -6.17
C GLY A 45 7.99 -6.37 -6.17
N GLY A 46 7.34 -6.32 -7.32
CA GLY A 46 6.01 -5.73 -7.49
C GLY A 46 5.96 -4.25 -7.10
N VAL A 47 4.92 -3.85 -6.40
CA VAL A 47 4.70 -2.47 -5.94
C VAL A 47 5.84 -1.99 -5.04
N ASP A 48 6.31 -2.82 -4.13
CA ASP A 48 7.41 -2.50 -3.21
C ASP A 48 8.69 -2.15 -3.98
N GLY A 49 9.07 -3.00 -4.95
CA GLY A 49 10.21 -2.74 -5.81
C GLY A 49 10.08 -1.47 -6.65
N ALA A 50 8.90 -1.22 -7.21
CA ALA A 50 8.62 -0.02 -8.00
C ALA A 50 8.74 1.26 -7.17
N ILE A 51 8.22 1.26 -5.95
CA ILE A 51 8.29 2.41 -5.02
C ILE A 51 9.73 2.69 -4.63
N HIS A 52 10.50 1.68 -4.24
CA HIS A 52 11.92 1.86 -3.89
C HIS A 52 12.76 2.31 -5.09
N HIS A 53 12.50 1.76 -6.28
CA HIS A 53 13.21 2.15 -7.50
C HIS A 53 12.95 3.62 -7.86
N THR A 54 11.68 4.02 -7.91
CA THR A 54 11.27 5.38 -8.31
C THR A 54 11.61 6.41 -7.23
N GLY A 55 11.41 6.06 -5.96
CA GLY A 55 11.67 6.95 -4.82
C GLY A 55 13.16 7.13 -4.49
N GLY A 56 13.99 6.22 -4.94
CA GLY A 56 15.43 6.25 -4.73
C GLY A 56 15.87 5.80 -3.33
N PRO A 57 17.17 5.94 -3.02
CA PRO A 57 17.79 5.29 -1.86
C PRO A 57 17.35 5.85 -0.50
N THR A 58 16.82 7.07 -0.46
CA THR A 58 16.39 7.72 0.79
C THR A 58 15.33 6.92 1.51
N ILE A 59 14.35 6.37 0.78
CA ILE A 59 13.27 5.55 1.36
C ILE A 59 13.84 4.32 2.05
N LEU A 60 14.76 3.61 1.40
CA LEU A 60 15.39 2.42 1.96
C LEU A 60 16.20 2.74 3.21
N GLU A 61 16.92 3.86 3.21
CA GLU A 61 17.72 4.30 4.36
C GLU A 61 16.82 4.62 5.56
N GLU A 62 15.72 5.33 5.35
CA GLU A 62 14.74 5.59 6.41
C GLU A 62 14.10 4.30 6.93
N CYS A 63 13.77 3.35 6.05
CA CYS A 63 13.27 2.03 6.43
C CYS A 63 14.26 1.26 7.31
N ARG A 64 15.56 1.28 6.96
CA ARG A 64 16.62 0.65 7.76
C ARG A 64 16.70 1.26 9.16
N GLN A 65 16.61 2.58 9.26
CA GLN A 65 16.60 3.28 10.56
C GLN A 65 15.38 2.90 11.40
N ILE A 66 14.20 2.74 10.79
CA ILE A 66 12.99 2.29 11.49
C ILE A 66 13.21 0.88 12.04
N VAL A 67 13.67 -0.05 11.20
CA VAL A 67 13.92 -1.45 11.61
C VAL A 67 15.01 -1.53 12.69
N ALA A 68 16.06 -0.70 12.61
CA ALA A 68 17.11 -0.65 13.62
C ALA A 68 16.58 -0.21 14.99
N ARG A 69 15.57 0.68 15.02
CA ARG A 69 14.98 1.17 16.28
C ARG A 69 13.91 0.26 16.88
N GLN A 70 13.05 -0.33 16.05
CA GLN A 70 11.86 -1.05 16.54
C GLN A 70 11.79 -2.51 16.09
N GLY A 71 12.72 -2.98 15.26
CA GLY A 71 12.68 -4.33 14.68
C GLY A 71 11.79 -4.41 13.44
N ARG A 72 11.52 -5.63 13.02
CA ARG A 72 10.69 -5.94 11.83
C ARG A 72 9.26 -5.44 12.05
N LEU A 73 8.64 -4.95 10.98
CA LEU A 73 7.25 -4.50 11.02
C LEU A 73 6.30 -5.70 11.00
N PRO A 74 5.47 -5.90 12.04
CA PRO A 74 4.50 -6.98 12.05
C PRO A 74 3.41 -6.81 10.97
N ALA A 75 2.84 -7.92 10.50
CA ALA A 75 1.69 -7.88 9.61
C ALA A 75 0.52 -7.12 10.23
N GLY A 76 -0.16 -6.31 9.45
CA GLY A 76 -1.26 -5.44 9.89
C GLY A 76 -0.83 -4.09 10.48
N MET A 77 0.47 -3.87 10.69
CA MET A 77 1.01 -2.61 11.17
C MET A 77 1.51 -1.73 10.02
N ALA A 78 1.75 -0.45 10.31
CA ALA A 78 2.23 0.52 9.33
C ALA A 78 3.25 1.48 9.93
N VAL A 79 4.17 1.95 9.09
CA VAL A 79 5.15 3.02 9.39
C VAL A 79 5.19 4.00 8.23
N ILE A 80 5.74 5.20 8.45
CA ILE A 80 5.80 6.25 7.46
C ILE A 80 7.25 6.70 7.23
N THR A 81 7.59 6.94 5.97
CA THR A 81 8.84 7.57 5.53
C THR A 81 8.52 8.76 4.64
N THR A 82 9.54 9.55 4.32
CA THR A 82 9.42 10.53 3.22
C THR A 82 9.30 9.80 1.87
N GLY A 83 8.82 10.52 0.86
CA GLY A 83 8.63 9.97 -0.49
C GLY A 83 9.89 9.94 -1.34
N GLY A 84 11.03 10.44 -0.85
CA GLY A 84 12.24 10.54 -1.66
C GLY A 84 11.99 11.33 -2.95
N ARG A 85 12.26 10.73 -4.10
CA ARG A 85 12.05 11.33 -5.43
C ARG A 85 10.64 11.12 -6.00
N LEU A 86 9.74 10.47 -5.27
CA LEU A 86 8.33 10.33 -5.66
C LEU A 86 7.62 11.68 -5.67
N LYS A 87 6.53 11.78 -6.43
CA LYS A 87 5.63 12.95 -6.39
C LYS A 87 4.89 13.05 -5.05
N ALA A 88 4.50 11.91 -4.46
CA ALA A 88 3.95 11.86 -3.11
C ALA A 88 5.01 12.27 -2.08
N ARG A 89 4.61 13.08 -1.11
CA ARG A 89 5.51 13.56 -0.05
C ARG A 89 5.92 12.47 0.92
N PHE A 90 5.06 11.49 1.12
CA PHE A 90 5.24 10.40 2.07
C PHE A 90 4.96 9.04 1.45
N VAL A 91 5.60 8.02 2.01
CA VAL A 91 5.24 6.62 1.78
C VAL A 91 4.84 6.01 3.12
N ILE A 92 3.66 5.42 3.17
CA ILE A 92 3.20 4.63 4.30
C ILE A 92 3.43 3.16 3.95
N HIS A 93 4.33 2.52 4.67
CA HIS A 93 4.67 1.12 4.48
C HIS A 93 3.81 0.28 5.41
N THR A 94 3.05 -0.65 4.86
CA THR A 94 2.23 -1.60 5.64
C THR A 94 2.46 -3.02 5.14
N VAL A 95 2.34 -3.97 6.06
CA VAL A 95 2.53 -5.40 5.75
C VAL A 95 1.17 -6.07 5.77
N GLY A 96 0.73 -6.53 4.61
CA GLY A 96 -0.50 -7.31 4.49
C GLY A 96 -0.30 -8.77 4.90
N PRO A 97 -1.40 -9.52 5.05
CA PRO A 97 -1.34 -10.94 5.35
C PRO A 97 -0.91 -11.75 4.13
N VAL A 98 -0.20 -12.85 4.38
CA VAL A 98 -0.04 -13.93 3.41
C VAL A 98 -1.25 -14.83 3.51
N TRP A 99 -1.88 -15.16 2.38
CA TRP A 99 -3.04 -16.07 2.38
C TRP A 99 -2.60 -17.50 2.76
N ARG A 100 -3.21 -18.04 3.79
CA ARG A 100 -2.95 -19.39 4.33
C ARG A 100 -4.24 -20.20 4.52
N GLY A 101 -5.27 -19.92 3.70
CA GLY A 101 -6.52 -20.66 3.72
C GLY A 101 -7.70 -19.96 4.42
N GLY A 102 -7.50 -18.75 4.95
CA GLY A 102 -8.56 -17.97 5.57
C GLY A 102 -8.78 -18.20 7.07
N ASN A 103 -8.00 -19.11 7.68
CA ASN A 103 -8.15 -19.51 9.10
C ASN A 103 -7.07 -18.93 10.02
N HIS A 104 -6.25 -17.98 9.53
CA HIS A 104 -5.13 -17.36 10.27
C HIS A 104 -5.35 -15.87 10.48
N GLU A 105 -6.61 -15.46 10.66
CA GLU A 105 -7.01 -14.06 10.87
C GLU A 105 -6.64 -13.10 9.73
N GLU A 106 -6.43 -13.63 8.51
CA GLU A 106 -5.95 -12.84 7.37
C GLU A 106 -6.85 -11.64 7.08
N SER A 107 -8.17 -11.77 7.17
CA SER A 107 -9.10 -10.66 6.98
C SER A 107 -8.95 -9.56 8.02
N LYS A 108 -8.70 -9.92 9.28
CA LYS A 108 -8.44 -8.96 10.36
C LYS A 108 -7.11 -8.24 10.17
N ILE A 109 -6.08 -8.97 9.75
CA ILE A 109 -4.74 -8.43 9.47
C ILE A 109 -4.82 -7.47 8.29
N LEU A 110 -5.53 -7.82 7.22
CA LEU A 110 -5.73 -6.94 6.07
C LEU A 110 -6.48 -5.67 6.46
N ALA A 111 -7.56 -5.78 7.21
CA ALA A 111 -8.31 -4.63 7.71
C ALA A 111 -7.43 -3.74 8.60
N SER A 112 -6.58 -4.34 9.44
CA SER A 112 -5.61 -3.61 10.27
C SER A 112 -4.59 -2.85 9.42
N ALA A 113 -4.06 -3.44 8.35
CA ALA A 113 -3.11 -2.79 7.44
C ALA A 113 -3.71 -1.50 6.84
N TYR A 114 -4.95 -1.54 6.38
CA TYR A 114 -5.66 -0.35 5.89
C TYR A 114 -5.91 0.67 7.01
N ARG A 115 -6.40 0.23 8.16
CA ARG A 115 -6.72 1.09 9.31
C ARG A 115 -5.47 1.80 9.84
N GLU A 116 -4.38 1.09 10.05
CA GLU A 116 -3.13 1.67 10.54
C GLU A 116 -2.52 2.66 9.55
N SER A 117 -2.64 2.39 8.25
CA SER A 117 -2.23 3.33 7.21
C SER A 117 -3.06 4.63 7.25
N LEU A 118 -4.37 4.52 7.38
CA LEU A 118 -5.25 5.69 7.52
C LEU A 118 -5.01 6.43 8.83
N ARG A 119 -4.70 5.72 9.92
CA ARG A 119 -4.36 6.34 11.21
C ARG A 119 -3.09 7.18 11.10
N LEU A 120 -2.07 6.70 10.42
CA LEU A 120 -0.85 7.48 10.15
C LEU A 120 -1.15 8.69 9.26
N ALA A 121 -1.93 8.54 8.20
CA ALA A 121 -2.33 9.65 7.35
C ALA A 121 -3.05 10.75 8.16
N SER A 122 -3.96 10.37 9.03
CA SER A 122 -4.65 11.29 9.94
C SER A 122 -3.71 11.97 10.93
N LYS A 123 -2.80 11.20 11.55
CA LYS A 123 -1.80 11.72 12.49
C LYS A 123 -0.90 12.78 11.85
N TYR A 124 -0.52 12.57 10.59
CA TYR A 124 0.31 13.51 9.81
C TYR A 124 -0.52 14.58 9.10
N ARG A 125 -1.85 14.63 9.32
CA ARG A 125 -2.78 15.59 8.72
C ARG A 125 -2.75 15.59 7.19
N LEU A 126 -2.60 14.42 6.60
CA LEU A 126 -2.61 14.27 5.15
C LEU A 126 -4.04 14.36 4.61
N ARG A 127 -4.20 14.99 3.45
CA ARG A 127 -5.51 15.21 2.82
C ARG A 127 -5.86 14.17 1.77
N SER A 128 -4.86 13.48 1.25
CA SER A 128 -5.03 12.50 0.18
C SER A 128 -4.05 11.35 0.34
N ILE A 129 -4.52 10.15 0.00
CA ILE A 129 -3.75 8.92 0.11
C ILE A 129 -4.14 7.98 -1.01
N SER A 130 -3.15 7.33 -1.62
CA SER A 130 -3.36 6.30 -2.63
C SER A 130 -2.95 4.93 -2.09
N PHE A 131 -3.82 3.95 -2.25
CA PHE A 131 -3.58 2.57 -1.84
C PHE A 131 -3.35 1.67 -3.05
N PRO A 132 -2.41 0.72 -2.97
CA PRO A 132 -2.39 -0.41 -3.87
C PRO A 132 -3.42 -1.44 -3.39
N SER A 133 -3.70 -2.45 -4.20
CA SER A 133 -4.45 -3.61 -3.75
C SER A 133 -3.54 -4.49 -2.87
N ILE A 134 -3.63 -4.32 -1.55
CA ILE A 134 -2.74 -4.98 -0.59
C ILE A 134 -2.96 -6.50 -0.60
N SER A 135 -1.87 -7.28 -0.61
CA SER A 135 -1.84 -8.75 -0.59
C SER A 135 -2.43 -9.45 -1.82
N THR A 136 -2.75 -8.74 -2.89
CA THR A 136 -3.36 -9.35 -4.09
C THR A 136 -2.34 -9.93 -5.07
N GLY A 137 -1.07 -9.62 -4.92
CA GLY A 137 0.03 -10.16 -5.71
C GLY A 137 0.58 -11.47 -5.12
N ALA A 138 1.87 -11.47 -4.75
CA ALA A 138 2.58 -12.64 -4.23
C ALA A 138 1.95 -13.25 -2.96
N TYR A 139 1.20 -12.47 -2.17
CA TYR A 139 0.50 -12.94 -0.98
C TYR A 139 -0.86 -13.60 -1.26
N CYS A 140 -1.34 -13.56 -2.51
CA CYS A 140 -2.48 -14.30 -3.05
C CYS A 140 -3.82 -14.14 -2.33
N TYR A 141 -4.04 -13.06 -1.58
CA TYR A 141 -5.27 -12.87 -0.81
C TYR A 141 -6.51 -12.75 -1.72
N CYS A 142 -6.46 -11.87 -2.70
CA CYS A 142 -7.62 -11.56 -3.54
C CYS A 142 -7.95 -12.66 -4.55
N SER A 143 -6.93 -13.33 -5.10
CA SER A 143 -7.13 -14.41 -6.07
C SER A 143 -7.89 -15.60 -5.51
N ARG A 144 -7.93 -15.74 -4.18
CA ARG A 144 -8.64 -16.83 -3.49
C ARG A 144 -10.05 -16.46 -2.99
N ILE A 145 -10.32 -15.17 -2.77
CA ILE A 145 -11.65 -14.71 -2.34
C ILE A 145 -12.55 -14.41 -3.54
N MET A 146 -11.99 -13.92 -4.65
CA MET A 146 -12.76 -13.60 -5.87
C MET A 146 -12.91 -14.79 -6.82
N SER A 147 -12.28 -15.91 -6.58
CA SER A 147 -12.46 -17.12 -7.38
C SER A 147 -13.57 -18.00 -6.82
N VAL A 148 -14.81 -17.58 -7.06
CA VAL A 148 -15.90 -18.57 -7.19
C VAL A 148 -15.88 -19.16 -8.61
N ASP A 149 -15.23 -18.48 -9.58
CA ASP A 149 -15.01 -19.04 -10.93
C ASP A 149 -13.75 -18.42 -11.56
N ASN A 150 -12.79 -19.29 -11.92
CA ASN A 150 -11.58 -19.05 -12.71
C ASN A 150 -10.28 -18.69 -11.95
N CYS A 151 -9.65 -19.73 -11.43
CA CYS A 151 -8.20 -19.93 -11.51
C CYS A 151 -7.97 -21.36 -12.02
N SER A 152 -7.94 -21.49 -13.35
CA SER A 152 -7.34 -22.62 -14.03
C SER A 152 -5.88 -22.30 -14.26
#